data_c30d90478dcd40f4dfd43c9a10f18b5c
#
_entry.id   c30d90478dcd40f4dfd43c9a10f18b5c
#
_cell.length_a   1.000
_cell.length_b   1.000
_cell.length_c   1.000
_cell.angle_alpha   90.00
_cell.angle_beta   90.00
_cell.angle_gamma   90.00
#
_symmetry.space_group_name_H-M   'P 1'
#
loop_
_entity.id
_entity.type
_entity.pdbx_description
1 polymer ?
#
loop_
_entity_poly.entity_id
_entity_poly.type
_entity_poly.pdbx_seq_one_letter_code
_entity_poly.pdbx_strand_id
1 'polypeptide(L)'
;MARIKHIALSTDDPAKTAEFYKQVFGLTELRRQPSDTGAEGVWLSDGYIYFAILKYNGEDTPNLGEGPSTVKGVHHIGFYVDDLEEACATIEAANATLCPGSSAPNRKYKGPDGLMIDLRARGWDEQIKARMPLYQLTPAPTESR
;
A
#
# COMPACT_ATOMS: atom_id res chain seq x y z
N MET A 1 16.41 6.09 -5.80
CA MET A 1 15.45 5.80 -6.91
C MET A 1 14.16 5.28 -6.30
N ALA A 2 13.01 5.79 -6.72
CA ALA A 2 11.71 5.32 -6.24
C ALA A 2 11.27 4.03 -6.98
N ARG A 3 10.56 3.13 -6.27
CA ARG A 3 10.03 1.88 -6.83
C ARG A 3 8.59 1.69 -6.36
N ILE A 4 7.69 1.28 -7.27
CA ILE A 4 6.35 0.87 -6.88
C ILE A 4 6.47 -0.49 -6.18
N LYS A 5 6.00 -0.56 -4.94
CA LYS A 5 6.06 -1.79 -4.13
C LYS A 5 4.74 -2.15 -3.49
N HIS A 6 3.80 -1.22 -3.48
CA HIS A 6 2.54 -1.40 -2.79
C HIS A 6 1.38 -0.86 -3.62
N ILE A 7 0.31 -1.65 -3.73
CA ILE A 7 -0.97 -1.23 -4.30
C ILE A 7 -2.05 -1.64 -3.31
N ALA A 8 -2.94 -0.71 -2.97
CA ALA A 8 -4.10 -1.00 -2.14
C ALA A 8 -5.40 -0.84 -2.93
N LEU A 9 -6.23 -1.86 -2.86
CA LEU A 9 -7.62 -1.82 -3.33
C LEU A 9 -8.56 -1.56 -2.16
N SER A 10 -9.62 -0.80 -2.42
CA SER A 10 -10.80 -0.70 -1.58
C SER A 10 -11.92 -1.59 -2.15
N THR A 11 -12.52 -2.42 -1.31
CA THR A 11 -13.59 -3.35 -1.68
C THR A 11 -14.57 -3.55 -0.51
N ASP A 12 -15.77 -4.04 -0.79
CA ASP A 12 -16.75 -4.40 0.24
C ASP A 12 -16.48 -5.78 0.87
N ASP A 13 -15.81 -6.67 0.12
CA ASP A 13 -15.51 -8.04 0.54
C ASP A 13 -14.06 -8.41 0.19
N PRO A 14 -13.11 -8.13 1.10
CA PRO A 14 -11.70 -8.43 0.89
C PRO A 14 -11.44 -9.93 0.66
N ALA A 15 -12.16 -10.79 1.35
CA ALA A 15 -11.97 -12.23 1.25
C ALA A 15 -12.33 -12.73 -0.15
N LYS A 16 -13.50 -12.38 -0.65
CA LYS A 16 -13.95 -12.75 -2.00
C LYS A 16 -13.05 -12.18 -3.08
N THR A 17 -12.65 -10.92 -2.95
CA THR A 17 -11.75 -10.26 -3.89
C THR A 17 -10.39 -10.93 -3.90
N ALA A 18 -9.84 -11.27 -2.73
CA ALA A 18 -8.56 -11.96 -2.62
C ALA A 18 -8.59 -13.36 -3.27
N GLU A 19 -9.66 -14.13 -3.05
CA GLU A 19 -9.78 -15.44 -3.67
C GLU A 19 -9.78 -15.36 -5.21
N PHE A 20 -10.42 -14.34 -5.78
CA PHE A 20 -10.36 -14.12 -7.24
C PHE A 20 -8.91 -13.95 -7.72
N TYR A 21 -8.14 -13.06 -7.08
CA TYR A 21 -6.74 -12.81 -7.48
C TYR A 21 -5.82 -14.01 -7.25
N LYS A 22 -6.06 -14.78 -6.20
CA LYS A 22 -5.32 -16.02 -5.93
C LYS A 22 -5.59 -17.07 -7.00
N GLN A 23 -6.86 -17.29 -7.33
CA GLN A 23 -7.26 -18.33 -8.28
C GLN A 23 -6.87 -18.00 -9.73
N VAL A 24 -7.04 -16.75 -10.13
CA VAL A 24 -6.80 -16.34 -11.53
C VAL A 24 -5.34 -16.06 -11.81
N PHE A 25 -4.63 -15.43 -10.88
CA PHE A 25 -3.25 -14.95 -11.09
C PHE A 25 -2.20 -15.66 -10.22
N GLY A 26 -2.61 -16.57 -9.36
CA GLY A 26 -1.67 -17.33 -8.52
C GLY A 26 -0.98 -16.50 -7.43
N LEU A 27 -1.58 -15.38 -7.03
CA LEU A 27 -0.99 -14.55 -5.97
C LEU A 27 -0.96 -15.29 -4.63
N THR A 28 0.12 -15.11 -3.88
CA THR A 28 0.31 -15.71 -2.56
C THR A 28 -0.31 -14.84 -1.49
N GLU A 29 -1.14 -15.43 -0.62
CA GLU A 29 -1.65 -14.75 0.56
C GLU A 29 -0.54 -14.64 1.62
N LEU A 30 -0.28 -13.42 2.07
CA LEU A 30 0.74 -13.10 3.06
C LEU A 30 0.15 -12.95 4.46
N ARG A 31 -1.03 -12.33 4.53
CA ARG A 31 -1.68 -11.98 5.79
C ARG A 31 -3.18 -11.78 5.57
N ARG A 32 -3.95 -12.07 6.62
CA ARG A 32 -5.36 -11.71 6.73
C ARG A 32 -5.61 -11.03 8.08
N GLN A 33 -6.38 -9.96 8.06
CA GLN A 33 -6.77 -9.20 9.25
C GLN A 33 -8.30 -9.08 9.31
N PRO A 34 -8.92 -9.52 10.41
CA PRO A 34 -10.36 -9.39 10.59
C PRO A 34 -10.79 -7.94 10.88
N SER A 35 -12.09 -7.69 10.83
CA SER A 35 -12.71 -6.36 10.93
C SER A 35 -12.67 -5.73 12.32
N ASP A 36 -12.38 -6.51 13.35
CA ASP A 36 -12.36 -6.07 14.76
C ASP A 36 -11.12 -5.22 15.13
N THR A 37 -10.14 -5.16 14.27
CA THR A 37 -8.87 -4.46 14.51
C THR A 37 -8.66 -3.22 13.61
N GLY A 38 -9.72 -2.64 13.07
CA GLY A 38 -9.66 -1.50 12.14
C GLY A 38 -10.10 -1.86 10.73
N ALA A 39 -9.24 -1.65 9.72
CA ALA A 39 -9.55 -2.07 8.35
C ALA A 39 -9.46 -3.60 8.22
N GLU A 40 -10.56 -4.24 7.83
CA GLU A 40 -10.55 -5.62 7.38
C GLU A 40 -9.72 -5.75 6.11
N GLY A 41 -8.86 -6.76 6.02
CA GLY A 41 -8.00 -6.86 4.85
C GLY A 41 -7.36 -8.21 4.61
N VAL A 42 -7.01 -8.44 3.34
CA VAL A 42 -6.18 -9.54 2.88
C VAL A 42 -5.02 -8.97 2.07
N TRP A 43 -3.82 -9.40 2.37
CA TRP A 43 -2.61 -8.98 1.68
C TRP A 43 -2.07 -10.12 0.86
N LEU A 44 -1.89 -9.86 -0.42
CA LEU A 44 -1.35 -10.79 -1.41
C LEU A 44 -0.01 -10.28 -1.95
N SER A 45 0.73 -11.14 -2.64
CA SER A 45 1.92 -10.76 -3.39
C SER A 45 2.16 -11.68 -4.59
N ASP A 46 2.77 -11.12 -5.62
CA ASP A 46 3.39 -11.83 -6.74
C ASP A 46 4.89 -12.14 -6.48
N GLY A 47 5.39 -11.81 -5.28
CA GLY A 47 6.79 -11.91 -4.89
C GLY A 47 7.54 -10.57 -4.98
N TYR A 48 6.99 -9.56 -5.66
CA TYR A 48 7.57 -8.24 -5.79
C TYR A 48 6.66 -7.11 -5.30
N ILE A 49 5.41 -7.09 -5.73
CA ILE A 49 4.39 -6.13 -5.30
C ILE A 49 3.68 -6.65 -4.06
N TYR A 50 3.47 -5.75 -3.12
CA TYR A 50 2.63 -5.93 -1.97
C TYR A 50 1.21 -5.42 -2.28
N PHE A 51 0.25 -6.32 -2.36
CA PHE A 51 -1.11 -6.03 -2.81
C PHE A 51 -2.08 -6.15 -1.65
N ALA A 52 -2.54 -5.01 -1.13
CA ALA A 52 -3.49 -4.94 -0.03
C ALA A 52 -4.92 -4.83 -0.56
N ILE A 53 -5.80 -5.70 -0.11
CA ILE A 53 -7.22 -5.71 -0.44
C ILE A 53 -7.96 -5.39 0.85
N LEU A 54 -8.55 -4.20 0.95
CA LEU A 54 -9.00 -3.60 2.20
C LEU A 54 -10.47 -3.20 2.13
N LYS A 55 -11.14 -3.36 3.27
CA LYS A 55 -12.43 -2.75 3.56
C LYS A 55 -12.25 -1.77 4.69
N TYR A 56 -12.60 -0.53 4.43
CA TYR A 56 -12.54 0.51 5.42
C TYR A 56 -13.87 0.58 6.18
N ASN A 57 -13.79 0.40 7.50
CA ASN A 57 -14.94 0.42 8.39
C ASN A 57 -14.92 1.71 9.22
N GLY A 58 -15.74 2.71 8.83
CA GLY A 58 -15.94 3.92 9.61
C GLY A 58 -15.04 5.10 9.25
N GLU A 59 -15.30 6.25 9.89
CA GLU A 59 -14.69 7.54 9.61
C GLU A 59 -13.27 7.69 10.19
N ASP A 60 -12.94 6.88 11.20
CA ASP A 60 -11.73 7.01 12.01
C ASP A 60 -10.63 6.01 11.66
N THR A 61 -10.59 5.50 10.43
CA THR A 61 -9.51 4.57 10.08
C THR A 61 -8.18 5.31 9.99
N PRO A 62 -7.22 5.10 10.92
CA PRO A 62 -5.98 5.86 10.96
C PRO A 62 -5.17 5.72 9.68
N ASN A 63 -4.56 6.81 9.24
CA ASN A 63 -3.61 6.87 8.11
C ASN A 63 -4.18 6.61 6.70
N LEU A 64 -5.49 6.76 6.50
CA LEU A 64 -6.11 6.53 5.19
C LEU A 64 -6.41 7.82 4.40
N GLY A 65 -5.98 8.98 4.90
CA GLY A 65 -6.35 10.26 4.31
C GLY A 65 -7.73 10.70 4.79
N GLU A 66 -8.51 11.34 3.94
CA GLU A 66 -9.82 11.91 4.30
C GLU A 66 -10.90 10.83 4.37
N GLY A 67 -11.18 10.32 5.57
CA GLY A 67 -12.33 9.45 5.85
C GLY A 67 -12.33 8.08 5.17
N PRO A 68 -13.40 7.31 5.33
CA PRO A 68 -13.53 6.01 4.68
C PRO A 68 -13.66 6.18 3.18
N SER A 69 -12.92 5.40 2.42
CA SER A 69 -13.06 5.41 0.96
C SER A 69 -14.42 4.84 0.55
N THR A 70 -15.23 5.66 -0.09
CA THR A 70 -16.45 5.22 -0.78
C THR A 70 -16.14 4.70 -2.19
N VAL A 71 -14.93 4.92 -2.68
CA VAL A 71 -14.47 4.48 -3.99
C VAL A 71 -14.08 3.00 -3.92
N LYS A 72 -14.59 2.20 -4.85
CA LYS A 72 -14.13 0.83 -5.07
C LYS A 72 -13.07 0.82 -6.16
N GLY A 73 -12.02 0.05 -5.97
CA GLY A 73 -10.87 -0.03 -6.87
C GLY A 73 -9.58 0.43 -6.22
N VAL A 74 -8.65 0.96 -7.00
CA VAL A 74 -7.35 1.42 -6.48
C VAL A 74 -7.55 2.59 -5.53
N HIS A 75 -7.13 2.39 -4.27
CA HIS A 75 -7.21 3.40 -3.22
C HIS A 75 -5.91 4.20 -3.13
N HIS A 76 -4.76 3.52 -3.13
CA HIS A 76 -3.45 4.17 -3.12
C HIS A 76 -2.36 3.31 -3.74
N ILE A 77 -1.28 3.98 -4.14
CA ILE A 77 -0.07 3.35 -4.65
C ILE A 77 1.09 3.74 -3.73
N GLY A 78 1.87 2.75 -3.31
CA GLY A 78 3.01 2.94 -2.43
C GLY A 78 4.33 2.88 -3.17
N PHE A 79 5.20 3.84 -2.88
CA PHE A 79 6.54 3.95 -3.42
C PHE A 79 7.57 3.79 -2.31
N TYR A 80 8.56 2.95 -2.57
CA TYR A 80 9.77 2.88 -1.77
C TYR A 80 10.78 3.86 -2.30
N VAL A 81 11.32 4.64 -1.40
CA VAL A 81 12.32 5.67 -1.70
C VAL A 81 13.57 5.43 -0.87
N ASP A 82 14.70 5.83 -1.39
CA ASP A 82 15.99 5.67 -0.71
C ASP A 82 16.11 6.67 0.45
N ASP A 83 15.62 7.89 0.24
CA ASP A 83 15.57 8.97 1.23
C ASP A 83 14.14 9.53 1.30
N LEU A 84 13.52 9.41 2.47
CA LEU A 84 12.14 9.82 2.67
C LEU A 84 12.00 11.34 2.72
N GLU A 85 12.95 12.04 3.32
CA GLU A 85 12.90 13.49 3.46
C GLU A 85 13.10 14.18 2.10
N GLU A 86 14.05 13.69 1.30
CA GLU A 86 14.25 14.15 -0.08
C GLU A 86 13.02 13.89 -0.94
N ALA A 87 12.41 12.70 -0.82
CA ALA A 87 11.21 12.35 -1.56
C ALA A 87 10.00 13.21 -1.14
N CYS A 88 9.85 13.51 0.15
CA CYS A 88 8.82 14.41 0.64
C CYS A 88 9.00 15.82 0.09
N ALA A 89 10.20 16.38 0.15
CA ALA A 89 10.49 17.69 -0.41
C ALA A 89 10.20 17.74 -1.93
N THR A 90 10.57 16.69 -2.65
CA THR A 90 10.35 16.60 -4.11
C THR A 90 8.86 16.55 -4.46
N ILE A 91 8.07 15.75 -3.75
CA ILE A 91 6.64 15.60 -4.04
C ILE A 91 5.86 16.86 -3.66
N GLU A 92 6.26 17.55 -2.58
CA GLU A 92 5.68 18.83 -2.17
C GLU A 92 6.01 19.95 -3.17
N ALA A 93 7.25 19.99 -3.69
CA ALA A 93 7.64 20.91 -4.76
C ALA A 93 6.86 20.68 -6.06
N ALA A 94 6.35 19.46 -6.26
CA ALA A 94 5.45 19.11 -7.37
C ALA A 94 3.96 19.41 -7.06
N ASN A 95 3.66 20.16 -5.99
CA ASN A 95 2.32 20.56 -5.55
C ASN A 95 1.40 19.42 -5.09
N ALA A 96 1.94 18.29 -4.67
CA ALA A 96 1.15 17.29 -3.99
C ALA A 96 0.84 17.72 -2.54
N THR A 97 -0.35 17.39 -2.06
CA THR A 97 -0.81 17.78 -0.72
C THR A 97 -0.62 16.65 0.28
N LEU A 98 0.04 16.94 1.39
CA LEU A 98 0.19 16.00 2.50
C LEU A 98 -1.18 15.68 3.10
N CYS A 99 -1.51 14.39 3.22
CA CYS A 99 -2.76 13.95 3.82
C CYS A 99 -2.75 14.16 5.34
N PRO A 100 -3.90 14.58 5.94
CA PRO A 100 -4.03 14.73 7.39
C PRO A 100 -3.68 13.43 8.14
N GLY A 101 -3.06 13.57 9.31
CA GLY A 101 -2.65 12.43 10.15
C GLY A 101 -1.46 11.61 9.62
N SER A 102 -0.89 12.01 8.51
CA SER A 102 0.29 11.38 7.93
C SER A 102 1.54 11.70 8.76
N SER A 103 2.28 10.69 9.16
CA SER A 103 3.51 10.84 9.96
C SER A 103 4.59 9.83 9.54
N ALA A 104 5.85 10.14 9.81
CA ALA A 104 6.93 9.18 9.58
C ALA A 104 6.70 7.89 10.39
N PRO A 105 7.08 6.71 9.88
CA PRO A 105 7.79 6.46 8.62
C PRO A 105 6.89 6.41 7.38
N ASN A 106 5.61 6.72 7.51
CA ASN A 106 4.60 6.62 6.47
C ASN A 106 4.14 8.02 6.09
N ARG A 107 4.43 8.48 4.90
CA ARG A 107 3.97 9.76 4.38
C ARG A 107 2.99 9.52 3.25
N LYS A 108 1.80 10.10 3.39
CA LYS A 108 0.74 10.01 2.38
C LYS A 108 0.47 11.37 1.79
N TYR A 109 0.39 11.41 0.47
CA TYR A 109 0.12 12.61 -0.30
C TYR A 109 -1.01 12.37 -1.28
N LYS A 110 -1.74 13.41 -1.66
CA LYS A 110 -2.63 13.40 -2.82
C LYS A 110 -1.86 13.85 -4.05
N GLY A 111 -1.85 13.00 -5.05
CA GLY A 111 -1.32 13.30 -6.37
C GLY A 111 -2.26 14.19 -7.20
N PRO A 112 -1.89 14.48 -8.47
CA PRO A 112 -2.64 15.40 -9.34
C PRO A 112 -4.12 15.06 -9.54
N ASP A 113 -4.44 13.76 -9.62
CA ASP A 113 -5.80 13.27 -9.83
C ASP A 113 -6.52 12.87 -8.52
N GLY A 114 -5.97 13.31 -7.38
CA GLY A 114 -6.50 12.95 -6.07
C GLY A 114 -6.16 11.52 -5.61
N LEU A 115 -5.47 10.71 -6.43
CA LEU A 115 -5.01 9.39 -6.03
C LEU A 115 -3.98 9.53 -4.89
N MET A 116 -4.18 8.75 -3.85
CA MET A 116 -3.28 8.77 -2.71
C MET A 116 -1.97 8.05 -3.05
N ILE A 117 -0.87 8.69 -2.69
CA ILE A 117 0.50 8.19 -2.82
C ILE A 117 1.04 7.93 -1.42
N ASP A 118 1.55 6.73 -1.18
CA ASP A 118 2.16 6.34 0.09
C ASP A 118 3.68 6.26 -0.10
N LEU A 119 4.43 7.14 0.57
CA LEU A 119 5.90 7.11 0.55
C LEU A 119 6.44 6.33 1.74
N ARG A 120 7.35 5.41 1.48
CA ARG A 120 7.99 4.54 2.46
C ARG A 120 9.51 4.57 2.31
N ALA A 121 10.21 4.69 3.44
CA ALA A 121 11.66 4.59 3.47
C ALA A 121 12.13 3.14 3.27
N ARG A 122 13.40 2.98 2.95
CA ARG A 122 14.11 1.69 3.03
C ARG A 122 13.93 1.05 4.41
N GLY A 123 13.97 -0.26 4.45
CA GLY A 123 13.78 -1.02 5.69
C GLY A 123 12.33 -1.41 5.96
N TRP A 124 11.40 -0.91 5.18
CA TRP A 124 10.01 -1.35 5.30
C TRP A 124 9.82 -2.79 4.81
N ASP A 125 10.60 -3.25 3.83
CA ASP A 125 10.61 -4.65 3.37
C ASP A 125 10.95 -5.61 4.51
N GLU A 126 11.91 -5.27 5.35
CA GLU A 126 12.29 -6.07 6.53
C GLU A 126 11.17 -6.07 7.58
N GLN A 127 10.50 -4.93 7.77
CA GLN A 127 9.35 -4.85 8.68
C GLN A 127 8.16 -5.67 8.16
N ILE A 128 7.91 -5.66 6.85
CA ILE A 128 6.87 -6.50 6.25
C ILE A 128 7.25 -7.96 6.36
N LYS A 129 8.49 -8.33 6.04
CA LYS A 129 8.98 -9.70 6.14
C LYS A 129 8.86 -10.24 7.56
N ALA A 130 9.14 -9.44 8.57
CA ALA A 130 8.98 -9.82 9.96
C ALA A 130 7.51 -10.04 10.35
N ARG A 131 6.58 -9.27 9.78
CA ARG A 131 5.13 -9.38 10.02
C ARG A 131 4.45 -10.41 9.11
N MET A 132 5.07 -10.71 7.98
CA MET A 132 4.55 -11.56 6.91
C MET A 132 5.64 -12.52 6.44
N PRO A 133 5.90 -13.61 7.16
CA PRO A 133 7.02 -14.51 6.90
C PRO A 133 6.97 -15.18 5.52
N LEU A 134 5.82 -15.22 4.87
CA LEU A 134 5.67 -15.74 3.51
C LEU A 134 6.04 -14.71 2.43
N TYR A 135 6.27 -13.45 2.79
CA TYR A 135 6.71 -12.43 1.85
C TYR A 135 8.16 -12.66 1.47
N GLN A 136 8.42 -12.93 0.19
CA GLN A 136 9.76 -13.07 -0.34
C GLN A 136 10.15 -11.79 -1.08
N LEU A 137 11.27 -11.22 -0.70
CA LEU A 137 11.89 -10.12 -1.44
C LEU A 137 12.47 -10.64 -2.74
N THR A 138 11.72 -10.54 -3.81
CA THR A 138 12.27 -10.77 -5.14
C THR A 138 13.02 -9.51 -5.57
N PRO A 139 14.29 -9.59 -5.96
CA PRO A 139 14.99 -8.48 -6.57
C PRO A 139 14.18 -7.97 -7.76
N ALA A 140 14.19 -6.66 -8.00
CA ALA A 140 13.65 -6.12 -9.24
C ALA A 140 14.24 -6.90 -10.43
N PRO A 141 13.42 -7.21 -11.45
CA PRO A 141 13.95 -7.84 -12.65
C PRO A 141 15.18 -7.05 -13.11
N THR A 142 16.32 -7.69 -13.18
CA THR A 142 17.49 -7.09 -13.80
C THR A 142 17.13 -6.89 -15.26
N GLU A 143 17.09 -5.64 -15.70
CA GLU A 143 16.96 -5.35 -17.14
C GLU A 143 18.04 -6.12 -17.87
N SER A 144 17.66 -7.18 -18.54
CA SER A 144 18.51 -7.78 -19.59
C SER A 144 18.53 -6.78 -20.73
N ARG A 145 19.63 -6.06 -20.84
CA ARG A 145 19.92 -5.23 -22.00
C ARG A 145 20.10 -6.09 -23.24
#